data_af84c66f642aa112a6cc2f2b2eb4f0f3
#
_entry.id   af84c66f642aa112a6cc2f2b2eb4f0f3
#
_cell.length_a   1.000
_cell.length_b   1.000
_cell.length_c   1.000
_cell.angle_alpha   90.00
_cell.angle_beta   90.00
_cell.angle_gamma   90.00
#
_symmetry.space_group_name_H-M   'P 1'
#
loop_
_entity.id
_entity.type
_entity.pdbx_description
1 polymer ?
#
loop_
_entity_poly.entity_id
_entity_poly.type
_entity_poly.pdbx_seq_one_letter_code
_entity_poly.pdbx_strand_id
1 'polypeptide(L)'
;MNKRITESFTKGKAFIPFITCGDPSLEVTEQLVYAMEEAGADLIELGIPFSDPTAEGPVIQAANVRALSGGVTTDKVFAMVEKIRKNSSIPMVFMTYANVVFSYGTERFVKKAAEVGMDGLILPDVPFEEKEEFDGICKEYGLDLISLIAPTSHERISMIAKEAQGFVYCVSSLGVTGMRSQITTDIGAMVDLVKKVKDIPCAVGFGISNPEQAKKMAGQSDGVIVGSAIVKLCGQYGVECIPYVKEYVKSMKDAVREA
;
A
#
# COMPACT_ATOMS: atom_id res chain seq x y z
N MET A 1 6.24 -14.77 7.73
CA MET A 1 6.39 -13.32 7.50
C MET A 1 7.46 -13.07 6.46
N ASN A 2 7.19 -12.23 5.49
CA ASN A 2 8.14 -11.88 4.44
C ASN A 2 9.27 -11.01 5.03
N LYS A 3 10.52 -11.43 4.79
CA LYS A 3 11.69 -10.77 5.37
C LYS A 3 11.86 -9.33 4.87
N ARG A 4 11.62 -9.07 3.58
CA ARG A 4 11.78 -7.72 3.00
C ARG A 4 10.78 -6.73 3.61
N ILE A 5 9.51 -7.14 3.83
CA ILE A 5 8.52 -6.30 4.51
C ILE A 5 8.99 -5.98 5.94
N THR A 6 9.41 -6.99 6.69
CA THR A 6 9.86 -6.78 8.08
C THR A 6 11.06 -5.84 8.15
N GLU A 7 12.03 -5.98 7.25
CA GLU A 7 13.22 -5.13 7.17
C GLU A 7 12.91 -3.67 6.86
N SER A 8 11.77 -3.35 6.20
CA SER A 8 11.36 -1.97 5.90
C SER A 8 11.15 -1.13 7.15
N PHE A 9 10.85 -1.75 8.27
CA PHE A 9 10.57 -1.07 9.55
C PHE A 9 11.74 -1.07 10.53
N THR A 10 12.89 -1.66 10.16
CA THR A 10 14.05 -1.77 11.08
C THR A 10 14.98 -0.57 11.06
N LYS A 11 14.90 0.28 10.04
CA LYS A 11 15.77 1.44 9.85
C LYS A 11 15.18 2.76 10.36
N GLY A 12 14.13 2.67 11.16
CA GLY A 12 13.32 3.80 11.64
C GLY A 12 11.90 3.76 11.10
N LYS A 13 11.21 4.90 11.15
CA LYS A 13 9.83 4.99 10.66
C LYS A 13 9.75 4.80 9.15
N ALA A 14 8.88 3.89 8.68
CA ALA A 14 8.72 3.59 7.27
C ALA A 14 7.87 4.64 6.54
N PHE A 15 8.26 5.01 5.32
CA PHE A 15 7.42 5.76 4.38
C PHE A 15 7.02 4.85 3.22
N ILE A 16 5.71 4.71 3.01
CA ILE A 16 5.11 3.77 2.08
C ILE A 16 4.26 4.54 1.06
N PRO A 17 4.78 4.87 -0.13
CA PRO A 17 4.00 5.46 -1.20
C PRO A 17 3.13 4.41 -1.91
N PHE A 18 1.91 4.82 -2.31
CA PHE A 18 1.02 4.08 -3.18
C PHE A 18 0.96 4.75 -4.55
N ILE A 19 0.97 3.95 -5.61
CA ILE A 19 0.70 4.37 -7.00
C ILE A 19 -0.21 3.38 -7.71
N THR A 20 -1.03 3.85 -8.67
CA THR A 20 -1.84 3.00 -9.54
C THR A 20 -1.01 2.52 -10.73
N CYS A 21 -0.91 1.21 -10.92
CA CYS A 21 -0.18 0.61 -12.03
C CYS A 21 -0.78 1.02 -13.37
N GLY A 22 0.05 1.62 -14.24
CA GLY A 22 -0.36 2.07 -15.56
C GLY A 22 -0.96 3.48 -15.60
N ASP A 23 -0.88 4.23 -14.53
CA ASP A 23 -1.26 5.64 -14.49
C ASP A 23 0.00 6.53 -14.43
N PRO A 24 0.38 7.25 -15.49
CA PRO A 24 -0.28 7.34 -16.80
C PRO A 24 0.09 6.22 -17.79
N SER A 25 1.12 5.44 -17.52
CA SER A 25 1.50 4.24 -18.28
C SER A 25 2.31 3.27 -17.42
N LEU A 26 2.47 2.01 -17.88
CA LEU A 26 3.27 1.01 -17.16
C LEU A 26 4.77 1.37 -17.17
N GLU A 27 5.27 2.00 -18.23
CA GLU A 27 6.64 2.46 -18.32
C GLU A 27 6.93 3.58 -17.31
N VAL A 28 6.00 4.51 -17.16
CA VAL A 28 6.11 5.57 -16.15
C VAL A 28 5.99 4.99 -14.75
N THR A 29 5.10 4.00 -14.52
CA THR A 29 4.98 3.30 -13.23
C THR A 29 6.30 2.63 -12.83
N GLU A 30 6.96 1.93 -13.76
CA GLU A 30 8.28 1.33 -13.53
C GLU A 30 9.30 2.39 -13.08
N GLN A 31 9.38 3.52 -13.79
CA GLN A 31 10.30 4.61 -13.46
C GLN A 31 9.95 5.31 -12.15
N LEU A 32 8.66 5.42 -11.81
CA LEU A 32 8.21 5.95 -10.53
C LEU A 32 8.68 5.07 -9.36
N VAL A 33 8.66 3.74 -9.51
CA VAL A 33 9.18 2.85 -8.47
C VAL A 33 10.65 3.15 -8.18
N TYR A 34 11.50 3.26 -9.21
CA TYR A 34 12.91 3.59 -9.02
C TYR A 34 13.11 4.99 -8.42
N ALA A 35 12.35 5.97 -8.88
CA ALA A 35 12.43 7.34 -8.39
C ALA A 35 11.99 7.46 -6.91
N MET A 36 10.96 6.71 -6.51
CA MET A 36 10.49 6.68 -5.11
C MET A 36 11.46 5.93 -4.20
N GLU A 37 12.06 4.82 -4.66
CA GLU A 37 13.13 4.12 -3.95
C GLU A 37 14.34 5.04 -3.71
N GLU A 38 14.79 5.73 -4.74
CA GLU A 38 15.89 6.71 -4.64
C GLU A 38 15.55 7.89 -3.71
N ALA A 39 14.28 8.30 -3.66
CA ALA A 39 13.78 9.34 -2.76
C ALA A 39 13.65 8.87 -1.29
N GLY A 40 13.84 7.57 -1.02
CA GLY A 40 13.88 6.99 0.30
C GLY A 40 12.60 6.30 0.76
N ALA A 41 11.73 5.88 -0.16
CA ALA A 41 10.63 4.97 0.16
C ALA A 41 11.19 3.66 0.75
N ASP A 42 10.52 3.09 1.74
CA ASP A 42 10.95 1.86 2.41
C ASP A 42 10.20 0.62 1.91
N LEU A 43 8.97 0.81 1.41
CA LEU A 43 8.10 -0.17 0.80
C LEU A 43 7.20 0.56 -0.18
N ILE A 44 6.77 -0.09 -1.27
CA ILE A 44 5.87 0.53 -2.25
C ILE A 44 4.60 -0.31 -2.38
N GLU A 45 3.44 0.35 -2.33
CA GLU A 45 2.16 -0.24 -2.67
C GLU A 45 1.85 -0.01 -4.15
N LEU A 46 1.61 -1.09 -4.88
CA LEU A 46 1.25 -1.11 -6.29
C LEU A 46 -0.23 -1.45 -6.45
N GLY A 47 -1.06 -0.46 -6.75
CA GLY A 47 -2.47 -0.62 -7.02
C GLY A 47 -2.72 -1.26 -8.39
N ILE A 48 -3.29 -2.47 -8.44
CA ILE A 48 -3.78 -3.05 -9.69
C ILE A 48 -5.11 -2.38 -10.03
N PRO A 49 -5.24 -1.70 -11.20
CA PRO A 49 -6.44 -0.96 -11.49
C PRO A 49 -7.67 -1.86 -11.62
N PHE A 50 -8.80 -1.39 -11.08
CA PHE A 50 -10.08 -2.05 -11.11
C PHE A 50 -11.20 -1.08 -11.51
N SER A 51 -12.20 -1.57 -12.26
CA SER A 51 -13.30 -0.73 -12.77
C SER A 51 -14.31 -0.32 -11.71
N ASP A 52 -14.46 -1.14 -10.66
CA ASP A 52 -15.54 -1.01 -9.67
C ASP A 52 -15.03 -0.96 -8.22
N PRO A 53 -14.09 -0.06 -7.89
CA PRO A 53 -13.48 0.00 -6.57
C PRO A 53 -14.47 0.52 -5.52
N THR A 54 -14.59 -0.19 -4.39
CA THR A 54 -15.51 0.15 -3.30
C THR A 54 -14.86 0.98 -2.17
N ALA A 55 -13.53 0.95 -2.07
CA ALA A 55 -12.79 1.61 -0.99
C ALA A 55 -12.01 2.86 -1.42
N GLU A 56 -12.12 3.30 -2.68
CA GLU A 56 -11.32 4.35 -3.27
C GLU A 56 -12.10 5.64 -3.51
N GLY A 57 -11.43 6.76 -3.27
CA GLY A 57 -11.95 8.09 -3.56
C GLY A 57 -11.69 8.52 -5.03
N PRO A 58 -12.21 9.71 -5.42
CA PRO A 58 -12.25 10.13 -6.82
C PRO A 58 -10.88 10.25 -7.48
N VAL A 59 -9.83 10.54 -6.74
CA VAL A 59 -8.46 10.66 -7.28
C VAL A 59 -7.96 9.32 -7.79
N ILE A 60 -8.10 8.27 -6.97
CA ILE A 60 -7.64 6.93 -7.33
C ILE A 60 -8.58 6.29 -8.34
N GLN A 61 -9.91 6.52 -8.24
CA GLN A 61 -10.86 6.09 -9.27
C GLN A 61 -10.50 6.67 -10.65
N ALA A 62 -10.16 7.96 -10.74
CA ALA A 62 -9.73 8.57 -11.99
C ALA A 62 -8.43 7.96 -12.54
N ALA A 63 -7.48 7.59 -11.67
CA ALA A 63 -6.27 6.88 -12.04
C ALA A 63 -6.56 5.48 -12.59
N ASN A 64 -7.47 4.72 -11.96
CA ASN A 64 -7.93 3.42 -12.47
C ASN A 64 -8.52 3.56 -13.87
N VAL A 65 -9.37 4.57 -14.10
CA VAL A 65 -9.96 4.84 -15.43
C VAL A 65 -8.87 5.13 -16.46
N ARG A 66 -7.87 5.97 -16.15
CA ARG A 66 -6.75 6.26 -17.08
C ARG A 66 -5.95 4.99 -17.40
N ALA A 67 -5.59 4.22 -16.39
CA ALA A 67 -4.83 2.97 -16.54
C ALA A 67 -5.59 1.94 -17.39
N LEU A 68 -6.85 1.68 -17.06
CA LEU A 68 -7.69 0.72 -17.81
C LEU A 68 -7.94 1.18 -19.24
N SER A 69 -8.19 2.47 -19.47
CA SER A 69 -8.31 3.04 -20.81
C SER A 69 -7.02 2.92 -21.63
N GLY A 70 -5.86 2.92 -20.98
CA GLY A 70 -4.55 2.62 -21.56
C GLY A 70 -4.31 1.14 -21.85
N GLY A 71 -5.30 0.28 -21.59
CA GLY A 71 -5.24 -1.16 -21.86
C GLY A 71 -4.37 -1.95 -20.86
N VAL A 72 -4.27 -1.49 -19.62
CA VAL A 72 -3.58 -2.22 -18.54
C VAL A 72 -4.37 -3.49 -18.21
N THR A 73 -3.65 -4.58 -18.04
CA THR A 73 -4.16 -5.88 -17.58
C THR A 73 -3.28 -6.41 -16.44
N THR A 74 -3.81 -7.33 -15.66
CA THR A 74 -3.06 -7.98 -14.57
C THR A 74 -1.76 -8.64 -15.08
N ASP A 75 -1.79 -9.31 -16.25
CA ASP A 75 -0.59 -9.91 -16.85
C ASP A 75 0.47 -8.84 -17.20
N LYS A 76 0.07 -7.69 -17.71
CA LYS A 76 0.99 -6.58 -18.00
C LYS A 76 1.59 -5.99 -16.71
N VAL A 77 0.81 -5.94 -15.62
CA VAL A 77 1.31 -5.52 -14.30
C VAL A 77 2.36 -6.51 -13.80
N PHE A 78 2.11 -7.81 -13.89
CA PHE A 78 3.11 -8.83 -13.53
C PHE A 78 4.39 -8.70 -14.36
N ALA A 79 4.27 -8.50 -15.67
CA ALA A 79 5.44 -8.31 -16.55
C ALA A 79 6.24 -7.03 -16.19
N MET A 80 5.56 -5.96 -15.77
CA MET A 80 6.21 -4.75 -15.27
C MET A 80 6.98 -5.03 -13.96
N VAL A 81 6.38 -5.73 -13.00
CA VAL A 81 7.03 -6.08 -11.73
C VAL A 81 8.27 -6.96 -11.98
N GLU A 82 8.21 -7.91 -12.90
CA GLU A 82 9.36 -8.73 -13.28
C GLU A 82 10.53 -7.89 -13.82
N LYS A 83 10.24 -6.82 -14.57
CA LYS A 83 11.27 -5.86 -15.00
C LYS A 83 11.85 -5.06 -13.84
N ILE A 84 10.98 -4.54 -12.95
CA ILE A 84 11.38 -3.78 -11.76
C ILE A 84 12.35 -4.63 -10.91
N ARG A 85 12.05 -5.90 -10.69
CA ARG A 85 12.87 -6.80 -9.86
C ARG A 85 14.28 -7.05 -10.39
N LYS A 86 14.54 -6.79 -11.66
CA LYS A 86 15.91 -6.88 -12.21
C LYS A 86 16.83 -5.78 -11.68
N ASN A 87 16.27 -4.65 -11.24
CA ASN A 87 17.01 -3.45 -10.86
C ASN A 87 16.71 -2.96 -9.43
N SER A 88 15.69 -3.50 -8.78
CA SER A 88 15.27 -3.07 -7.45
C SER A 88 14.93 -4.26 -6.55
N SER A 89 15.37 -4.17 -5.30
CA SER A 89 15.00 -5.09 -4.22
C SER A 89 14.02 -4.47 -3.21
N ILE A 90 13.51 -3.26 -3.47
CA ILE A 90 12.56 -2.59 -2.58
C ILE A 90 11.36 -3.51 -2.32
N PRO A 91 10.89 -3.65 -1.06
CA PRO A 91 9.66 -4.38 -0.79
C PRO A 91 8.48 -3.79 -1.55
N MET A 92 7.69 -4.66 -2.19
CA MET A 92 6.49 -4.25 -2.92
C MET A 92 5.30 -5.13 -2.53
N VAL A 93 4.16 -4.50 -2.28
CA VAL A 93 2.90 -5.19 -2.03
C VAL A 93 1.86 -4.77 -3.08
N PHE A 94 1.07 -5.71 -3.56
CA PHE A 94 -0.08 -5.37 -4.38
C PHE A 94 -1.25 -4.92 -3.51
N MET A 95 -1.97 -3.89 -3.97
CA MET A 95 -3.29 -3.54 -3.48
C MET A 95 -4.30 -3.72 -4.60
N THR A 96 -5.31 -4.55 -4.41
CA THR A 96 -6.38 -4.78 -5.37
C THR A 96 -7.63 -5.33 -4.67
N TYR A 97 -8.64 -5.70 -5.44
CA TYR A 97 -9.92 -6.20 -4.95
C TYR A 97 -10.04 -7.71 -5.14
N ALA A 98 -10.80 -8.37 -4.26
CA ALA A 98 -11.03 -9.82 -4.31
C ALA A 98 -11.49 -10.29 -5.69
N ASN A 99 -12.36 -9.53 -6.35
CA ASN A 99 -12.85 -9.86 -7.69
C ASN A 99 -11.74 -9.94 -8.75
N VAL A 100 -10.72 -9.09 -8.68
CA VAL A 100 -9.55 -9.15 -9.60
C VAL A 100 -8.79 -10.46 -9.39
N VAL A 101 -8.57 -10.85 -8.14
CA VAL A 101 -7.86 -12.07 -7.77
C VAL A 101 -8.67 -13.31 -8.16
N PHE A 102 -9.97 -13.35 -7.85
CA PHE A 102 -10.86 -14.44 -8.23
C PHE A 102 -10.98 -14.61 -9.74
N SER A 103 -11.15 -13.51 -10.48
CA SER A 103 -11.29 -13.55 -11.95
C SER A 103 -10.00 -14.05 -12.62
N TYR A 104 -8.83 -13.79 -12.04
CA TYR A 104 -7.57 -14.35 -12.52
C TYR A 104 -7.36 -15.82 -12.13
N GLY A 105 -8.05 -16.27 -11.08
CA GLY A 105 -7.86 -17.53 -10.36
C GLY A 105 -6.91 -17.33 -9.17
N THR A 106 -7.43 -17.48 -7.93
CA THR A 106 -6.75 -17.11 -6.69
C THR A 106 -5.33 -17.70 -6.58
N GLU A 107 -5.21 -19.01 -6.73
CA GLU A 107 -3.92 -19.69 -6.67
C GLU A 107 -2.97 -19.22 -7.79
N ARG A 108 -3.48 -19.10 -9.02
CA ARG A 108 -2.70 -18.64 -10.18
C ARG A 108 -2.20 -17.20 -9.96
N PHE A 109 -3.01 -16.31 -9.40
CA PHE A 109 -2.65 -14.93 -9.10
C PHE A 109 -1.54 -14.88 -8.05
N VAL A 110 -1.75 -15.53 -6.89
CA VAL A 110 -0.82 -15.52 -5.78
C VAL A 110 0.53 -16.16 -6.17
N LYS A 111 0.49 -17.31 -6.84
CA LYS A 111 1.68 -17.96 -7.37
C LYS A 111 2.45 -17.04 -8.32
N LYS A 112 1.75 -16.40 -9.28
CA LYS A 112 2.39 -15.49 -10.23
C LYS A 112 2.96 -14.25 -9.53
N ALA A 113 2.25 -13.69 -8.55
CA ALA A 113 2.75 -12.58 -7.73
C ALA A 113 4.06 -12.96 -7.00
N ALA A 114 4.12 -14.15 -6.41
CA ALA A 114 5.34 -14.65 -5.77
C ALA A 114 6.49 -14.85 -6.78
N GLU A 115 6.21 -15.46 -7.94
CA GLU A 115 7.20 -15.72 -9.00
C GLU A 115 7.85 -14.43 -9.52
N VAL A 116 7.06 -13.35 -9.70
CA VAL A 116 7.60 -12.05 -10.13
C VAL A 116 8.23 -11.26 -8.98
N GLY A 117 8.17 -11.78 -7.74
CA GLY A 117 8.87 -11.23 -6.59
C GLY A 117 8.08 -10.22 -5.77
N MET A 118 6.75 -10.26 -5.78
CA MET A 118 5.95 -9.50 -4.81
C MET A 118 6.16 -10.05 -3.40
N ASP A 119 5.94 -9.20 -2.40
CA ASP A 119 6.17 -9.50 -0.99
C ASP A 119 4.87 -9.68 -0.22
N GLY A 120 3.78 -9.09 -0.68
CA GLY A 120 2.49 -9.19 -0.01
C GLY A 120 1.32 -8.73 -0.88
N LEU A 121 0.13 -8.88 -0.29
CA LEU A 121 -1.15 -8.55 -0.91
C LEU A 121 -2.04 -7.83 0.09
N ILE A 122 -2.73 -6.78 -0.36
CA ILE A 122 -3.74 -6.02 0.38
C ILE A 122 -5.05 -6.14 -0.37
N LEU A 123 -6.10 -6.63 0.30
CA LEU A 123 -7.46 -6.77 -0.22
C LEU A 123 -8.43 -5.98 0.67
N PRO A 124 -8.72 -4.70 0.35
CA PRO A 124 -9.48 -3.83 1.24
C PRO A 124 -10.97 -4.19 1.35
N ASP A 125 -11.48 -4.99 0.43
CA ASP A 125 -12.87 -5.48 0.39
C ASP A 125 -13.07 -6.86 1.03
N VAL A 126 -12.01 -7.50 1.50
CA VAL A 126 -12.08 -8.80 2.18
C VAL A 126 -12.15 -8.59 3.70
N PRO A 127 -13.27 -8.89 4.35
CA PRO A 127 -13.36 -8.83 5.81
C PRO A 127 -12.52 -9.92 6.46
N PHE A 128 -12.14 -9.69 7.71
CA PHE A 128 -11.30 -10.63 8.48
C PHE A 128 -11.86 -12.06 8.49
N GLU A 129 -13.17 -12.20 8.54
CA GLU A 129 -13.88 -13.48 8.60
C GLU A 129 -13.75 -14.31 7.31
N GLU A 130 -13.46 -13.67 6.18
CA GLU A 130 -13.34 -14.30 4.87
C GLU A 130 -11.89 -14.39 4.36
N LYS A 131 -10.94 -13.90 5.15
CA LYS A 131 -9.53 -13.87 4.76
C LYS A 131 -8.92 -15.24 4.45
N GLU A 132 -9.45 -16.31 5.06
CA GLU A 132 -8.92 -17.68 4.89
C GLU A 132 -8.96 -18.16 3.45
N GLU A 133 -9.84 -17.60 2.61
CA GLU A 133 -9.88 -17.87 1.17
C GLU A 133 -8.59 -17.46 0.43
N PHE A 134 -7.82 -16.55 1.02
CA PHE A 134 -6.58 -16.02 0.45
C PHE A 134 -5.36 -16.35 1.31
N ASP A 135 -5.49 -16.29 2.63
CA ASP A 135 -4.38 -16.35 3.59
C ASP A 135 -3.59 -17.66 3.51
N GLY A 136 -4.29 -18.79 3.37
CA GLY A 136 -3.65 -20.10 3.22
C GLY A 136 -2.76 -20.16 1.98
N ILE A 137 -3.29 -19.70 0.84
CA ILE A 137 -2.58 -19.69 -0.44
C ILE A 137 -1.42 -18.68 -0.40
N CYS A 138 -1.63 -17.48 0.16
CA CYS A 138 -0.57 -16.49 0.33
C CYS A 138 0.61 -17.06 1.14
N LYS A 139 0.34 -17.74 2.25
CA LYS A 139 1.35 -18.39 3.08
C LYS A 139 2.13 -19.47 2.33
N GLU A 140 1.44 -20.29 1.54
CA GLU A 140 2.06 -21.36 0.74
C GLU A 140 3.10 -20.81 -0.22
N TYR A 141 2.81 -19.66 -0.86
CA TYR A 141 3.71 -19.03 -1.82
C TYR A 141 4.60 -17.93 -1.22
N GLY A 142 4.56 -17.72 0.11
CA GLY A 142 5.47 -16.81 0.81
C GLY A 142 5.11 -15.32 0.69
N LEU A 143 3.86 -14.99 0.35
CA LEU A 143 3.32 -13.62 0.42
C LEU A 143 2.68 -13.38 1.78
N ASP A 144 2.89 -12.19 2.34
CA ASP A 144 2.12 -11.74 3.50
C ASP A 144 0.77 -11.13 3.04
N LEU A 145 -0.35 -11.66 3.55
CA LEU A 145 -1.66 -11.02 3.42
C LEU A 145 -1.77 -9.93 4.49
N ILE A 146 -1.70 -8.68 4.08
CA ILE A 146 -1.65 -7.53 4.99
C ILE A 146 -3.04 -7.24 5.54
N SER A 147 -3.16 -7.24 6.87
CA SER A 147 -4.42 -6.97 7.55
C SER A 147 -4.68 -5.47 7.69
N LEU A 148 -5.94 -5.05 7.41
CA LEU A 148 -6.39 -3.69 7.64
C LEU A 148 -7.15 -3.61 8.97
N ILE A 149 -6.88 -2.55 9.73
CA ILE A 149 -7.60 -2.20 10.95
C ILE A 149 -8.16 -0.79 10.80
N ALA A 150 -9.47 -0.66 11.02
CA ALA A 150 -10.18 0.62 11.08
C ALA A 150 -10.53 0.97 12.53
N PRO A 151 -10.91 2.22 12.85
CA PRO A 151 -11.37 2.60 14.18
C PRO A 151 -12.72 1.93 14.50
N THR A 152 -12.64 0.74 15.05
CA THR A 152 -13.76 -0.15 15.43
C THR A 152 -13.63 -0.58 16.90
N SER A 153 -14.29 -1.67 17.31
CA SER A 153 -14.19 -2.18 18.69
C SER A 153 -12.78 -2.70 19.02
N HIS A 154 -12.39 -2.58 20.27
CA HIS A 154 -11.10 -3.11 20.77
C HIS A 154 -10.96 -4.61 20.54
N GLU A 155 -12.07 -5.38 20.69
CA GLU A 155 -12.09 -6.82 20.47
C GLU A 155 -11.75 -7.17 19.03
N ARG A 156 -12.34 -6.43 18.06
CA ARG A 156 -12.09 -6.65 16.64
C ARG A 156 -10.64 -6.31 16.27
N ILE A 157 -10.11 -5.20 16.76
CA ILE A 157 -8.70 -4.82 16.56
C ILE A 157 -7.78 -5.92 17.10
N SER A 158 -8.03 -6.41 18.31
CA SER A 158 -7.22 -7.45 18.95
C SER A 158 -7.29 -8.78 18.18
N MET A 159 -8.45 -9.16 17.69
CA MET A 159 -8.67 -10.37 16.90
C MET A 159 -7.86 -10.32 15.60
N ILE A 160 -7.94 -9.21 14.85
CA ILE A 160 -7.20 -9.02 13.60
C ILE A 160 -5.68 -9.00 13.85
N ALA A 161 -5.23 -8.24 14.87
CA ALA A 161 -3.82 -8.11 15.19
C ALA A 161 -3.14 -9.44 15.53
N LYS A 162 -3.84 -10.34 16.20
CA LYS A 162 -3.33 -11.66 16.61
C LYS A 162 -2.82 -12.49 15.44
N GLU A 163 -3.49 -12.39 14.30
CA GLU A 163 -3.20 -13.19 13.12
C GLU A 163 -2.48 -12.40 12.01
N ALA A 164 -2.32 -11.08 12.18
CA ALA A 164 -1.70 -10.22 11.18
C ALA A 164 -0.27 -10.64 10.81
N GLN A 165 0.11 -10.40 9.57
CA GLN A 165 1.43 -10.70 9.00
C GLN A 165 2.03 -9.46 8.35
N GLY A 166 3.36 -9.43 8.17
CA GLY A 166 4.08 -8.31 7.59
C GLY A 166 3.98 -7.06 8.46
N PHE A 167 2.96 -6.28 8.25
CA PHE A 167 2.58 -5.12 9.06
C PHE A 167 1.05 -5.01 9.16
N VAL A 168 0.57 -4.16 10.06
CA VAL A 168 -0.85 -3.81 10.16
C VAL A 168 -1.09 -2.47 9.48
N TYR A 169 -1.99 -2.45 8.50
CA TYR A 169 -2.45 -1.22 7.86
C TYR A 169 -3.53 -0.55 8.73
N CYS A 170 -3.18 0.51 9.42
CA CYS A 170 -4.10 1.27 10.26
C CYS A 170 -4.79 2.36 9.42
N VAL A 171 -6.08 2.17 9.16
CA VAL A 171 -6.90 3.14 8.43
C VAL A 171 -7.31 4.26 9.37
N SER A 172 -6.95 5.50 9.07
CA SER A 172 -7.17 6.65 9.96
C SER A 172 -8.63 7.14 10.01
N SER A 173 -9.51 6.59 9.18
CA SER A 173 -10.92 6.97 9.18
C SER A 173 -11.78 5.90 8.51
N LEU A 174 -13.05 5.84 8.87
CA LEU A 174 -14.06 5.08 8.14
C LEU A 174 -14.43 5.81 6.83
N GLY A 175 -14.52 5.07 5.73
CA GLY A 175 -14.90 5.60 4.41
C GLY A 175 -13.83 5.34 3.33
N VAL A 176 -13.88 6.12 2.25
CA VAL A 176 -12.99 5.95 1.10
C VAL A 176 -11.69 6.74 1.23
N THR A 177 -10.68 6.40 0.42
CA THR A 177 -9.40 7.12 0.32
C THR A 177 -9.60 8.58 -0.11
N GLY A 178 -8.66 9.45 0.25
CA GLY A 178 -8.69 10.87 -0.14
C GLY A 178 -7.85 11.74 0.79
N MET A 179 -7.46 12.92 0.31
CA MET A 179 -6.74 13.91 1.12
C MET A 179 -7.70 14.55 2.14
N ARG A 180 -7.26 14.68 3.39
CA ARG A 180 -8.05 15.27 4.47
C ARG A 180 -7.30 16.41 5.14
N SER A 181 -8.04 17.44 5.54
CA SER A 181 -7.48 18.58 6.28
C SER A 181 -7.20 18.22 7.74
N GLN A 182 -8.00 17.32 8.33
CA GLN A 182 -7.83 16.86 9.71
C GLN A 182 -8.04 15.34 9.82
N ILE A 183 -7.22 14.69 10.63
CA ILE A 183 -7.38 13.29 11.05
C ILE A 183 -7.78 13.34 12.52
N THR A 184 -9.02 12.92 12.83
CA THR A 184 -9.62 12.99 14.17
C THR A 184 -9.52 11.67 14.94
N THR A 185 -9.16 10.59 14.29
CA THR A 185 -8.99 9.26 14.91
C THR A 185 -7.78 9.27 15.84
N ASP A 186 -7.93 8.71 17.04
CA ASP A 186 -6.80 8.44 17.93
C ASP A 186 -5.99 7.24 17.43
N ILE A 187 -5.02 7.55 16.59
CA ILE A 187 -4.13 6.56 15.98
C ILE A 187 -3.23 5.91 17.03
N GLY A 188 -2.73 6.69 18.00
CA GLY A 188 -1.89 6.18 19.07
C GLY A 188 -2.59 5.07 19.85
N ALA A 189 -3.82 5.30 20.29
CA ALA A 189 -4.60 4.29 21.01
C ALA A 189 -4.84 3.02 20.17
N MET A 190 -5.07 3.17 18.86
CA MET A 190 -5.27 2.03 17.97
C MET A 190 -3.98 1.21 17.78
N VAL A 191 -2.84 1.87 17.60
CA VAL A 191 -1.52 1.23 17.51
C VAL A 191 -1.16 0.52 18.83
N ASP A 192 -1.42 1.17 19.96
CA ASP A 192 -1.19 0.58 21.29
C ASP A 192 -1.99 -0.70 21.52
N LEU A 193 -3.23 -0.75 21.04
CA LEU A 193 -4.05 -1.97 21.11
C LEU A 193 -3.43 -3.12 20.29
N VAL A 194 -2.93 -2.83 19.08
CA VAL A 194 -2.23 -3.83 18.27
C VAL A 194 -0.98 -4.31 19.00
N LYS A 195 -0.14 -3.39 19.48
CA LYS A 195 1.14 -3.70 20.13
C LYS A 195 0.97 -4.51 21.44
N LYS A 196 -0.14 -4.33 22.16
CA LYS A 196 -0.47 -5.17 23.34
C LYS A 196 -0.73 -6.62 22.99
N VAL A 197 -1.15 -6.91 21.77
CA VAL A 197 -1.50 -8.25 21.31
C VAL A 197 -0.36 -8.92 20.56
N LYS A 198 0.33 -8.15 19.70
CA LYS A 198 1.40 -8.66 18.85
C LYS A 198 2.44 -7.58 18.59
N ASP A 199 3.71 -7.94 18.72
CA ASP A 199 4.81 -7.08 18.29
C ASP A 199 4.96 -7.15 16.76
N ILE A 200 4.16 -6.34 16.08
CA ILE A 200 4.11 -6.22 14.62
C ILE A 200 4.09 -4.74 14.23
N PRO A 201 4.80 -4.31 13.16
CA PRO A 201 4.75 -2.92 12.72
C PRO A 201 3.34 -2.47 12.35
N CYS A 202 3.04 -1.20 12.65
CA CYS A 202 1.79 -0.54 12.28
C CYS A 202 2.08 0.64 11.36
N ALA A 203 1.51 0.66 10.16
CA ALA A 203 1.60 1.79 9.23
C ALA A 203 0.23 2.46 9.06
N VAL A 204 0.21 3.78 9.11
CA VAL A 204 -1.03 4.57 9.07
C VAL A 204 -1.26 5.13 7.67
N GLY A 205 -2.41 4.86 7.12
CA GLY A 205 -2.86 5.39 5.82
C GLY A 205 -4.16 6.18 5.91
N PHE A 206 -4.55 6.76 4.78
CA PHE A 206 -5.73 7.60 4.55
C PHE A 206 -5.61 9.06 5.06
N GLY A 207 -5.78 9.98 4.13
CA GLY A 207 -5.90 11.41 4.41
C GLY A 207 -4.59 12.17 4.55
N ILE A 208 -3.46 11.50 4.63
CA ILE A 208 -2.14 12.12 4.77
C ILE A 208 -1.70 12.69 3.41
N SER A 209 -1.36 13.97 3.39
CA SER A 209 -1.06 14.68 2.14
C SER A 209 0.06 15.71 2.20
N ASN A 210 0.61 15.95 3.39
CA ASN A 210 1.71 16.91 3.58
C ASN A 210 2.71 16.44 4.65
N PRO A 211 3.94 17.01 4.67
CA PRO A 211 4.99 16.61 5.60
C PRO A 211 4.63 16.72 7.09
N GLU A 212 3.86 17.75 7.47
CA GLU A 212 3.45 17.94 8.88
C GLU A 212 2.53 16.81 9.35
N GLN A 213 1.56 16.43 8.52
CA GLN A 213 0.69 15.30 8.80
C GLN A 213 1.48 13.99 8.85
N ALA A 214 2.42 13.79 7.91
CA ALA A 214 3.26 12.59 7.88
C ALA A 214 4.11 12.47 9.15
N LYS A 215 4.78 13.55 9.58
CA LYS A 215 5.53 13.59 10.83
C LYS A 215 4.68 13.28 12.05
N LYS A 216 3.51 13.91 12.14
CA LYS A 216 2.56 13.67 13.24
C LYS A 216 2.11 12.21 13.32
N MET A 217 1.78 11.59 12.18
CA MET A 217 1.32 10.19 12.14
C MET A 217 2.47 9.22 12.40
N ALA A 218 3.65 9.48 11.87
CA ALA A 218 4.85 8.67 12.14
C ALA A 218 5.24 8.67 13.62
N GLY A 219 5.03 9.79 14.33
CA GLY A 219 5.22 9.86 15.78
C GLY A 219 4.30 8.95 16.60
N GLN A 220 3.21 8.47 16.01
CA GLN A 220 2.22 7.60 16.65
C GLN A 220 2.19 6.17 16.09
N SER A 221 3.06 5.84 15.12
CA SER A 221 3.06 4.55 14.40
C SER A 221 4.47 4.16 13.99
N ASP A 222 4.63 3.01 13.35
CA ASP A 222 5.92 2.55 12.80
C ASP A 222 6.11 2.99 11.33
N GLY A 223 5.07 3.50 10.68
CA GLY A 223 5.15 3.96 9.31
C GLY A 223 3.93 4.73 8.84
N VAL A 224 4.09 5.37 7.69
CA VAL A 224 3.06 6.23 7.08
C VAL A 224 2.86 5.82 5.62
N ILE A 225 1.59 5.70 5.22
CA ILE A 225 1.18 5.33 3.87
C ILE A 225 0.52 6.54 3.20
N VAL A 226 0.97 6.87 1.99
CA VAL A 226 0.46 8.02 1.23
C VAL A 226 0.16 7.61 -0.21
N GLY A 227 -1.10 7.77 -0.60
CA GLY A 227 -1.57 7.41 -1.94
C GLY A 227 -2.11 8.61 -2.72
N SER A 228 -3.29 9.10 -2.36
CA SER A 228 -4.05 10.07 -3.16
C SER A 228 -3.26 11.32 -3.56
N ALA A 229 -2.35 11.81 -2.70
CA ALA A 229 -1.52 12.98 -3.03
C ALA A 229 -0.53 12.68 -4.16
N ILE A 230 0.08 11.49 -4.15
CA ILE A 230 1.02 11.03 -5.18
C ILE A 230 0.28 10.77 -6.50
N VAL A 231 -0.83 10.04 -6.44
CA VAL A 231 -1.68 9.74 -7.61
C VAL A 231 -2.23 11.03 -8.24
N LYS A 232 -2.52 12.06 -7.44
CA LYS A 232 -2.91 13.37 -7.95
C LYS A 232 -1.80 14.01 -8.77
N LEU A 233 -0.53 13.92 -8.35
CA LEU A 233 0.63 14.40 -9.11
C LEU A 233 0.76 13.64 -10.44
N CYS A 234 0.58 12.32 -10.44
CA CYS A 234 0.57 11.52 -11.67
C CYS A 234 -0.51 12.00 -12.63
N GLY A 235 -1.73 12.22 -12.15
CA GLY A 235 -2.82 12.75 -12.97
C GLY A 235 -2.61 14.19 -13.47
N GLN A 236 -1.92 15.03 -12.70
CA GLN A 236 -1.66 16.43 -13.03
C GLN A 236 -0.57 16.59 -14.08
N TYR A 237 0.51 15.84 -13.97
CA TYR A 237 1.71 15.99 -14.81
C TYR A 237 1.86 14.89 -15.87
N GLY A 238 0.99 13.87 -15.86
CA GLY A 238 1.01 12.79 -16.85
C GLY A 238 2.39 12.13 -16.93
N VAL A 239 2.92 11.97 -18.12
CA VAL A 239 4.22 11.31 -18.35
C VAL A 239 5.42 12.07 -17.75
N GLU A 240 5.23 13.33 -17.38
CA GLU A 240 6.27 14.17 -16.77
C GLU A 240 6.22 14.19 -15.24
N CYS A 241 5.42 13.32 -14.61
CA CYS A 241 5.18 13.34 -13.16
C CYS A 241 6.39 12.92 -12.32
N ILE A 242 7.35 12.19 -12.88
CA ILE A 242 8.45 11.55 -12.14
C ILE A 242 9.22 12.52 -11.23
N PRO A 243 9.74 13.69 -11.70
CA PRO A 243 10.48 14.60 -10.84
C PRO A 243 9.62 15.17 -9.71
N TYR A 244 8.35 15.46 -9.97
CA TYR A 244 7.43 15.99 -8.96
C TYR A 244 7.09 14.95 -7.88
N VAL A 245 6.87 13.71 -8.28
CA VAL A 245 6.63 12.61 -7.32
C VAL A 245 7.89 12.33 -6.51
N LYS A 246 9.07 12.30 -7.13
CA LYS A 246 10.35 12.10 -6.44
C LYS A 246 10.60 13.17 -5.36
N GLU A 247 10.41 14.44 -5.70
CA GLU A 247 10.56 15.56 -4.75
C GLU A 247 9.54 15.46 -3.61
N TYR A 248 8.29 15.17 -3.93
CA TYR A 248 7.24 14.98 -2.93
C TYR A 248 7.55 13.82 -1.97
N VAL A 249 7.91 12.64 -2.51
CA VAL A 249 8.28 11.46 -1.70
C VAL A 249 9.47 11.78 -0.79
N LYS A 250 10.49 12.48 -1.32
CA LYS A 250 11.63 12.91 -0.52
C LYS A 250 11.22 13.80 0.63
N SER A 251 10.39 14.82 0.39
CA SER A 251 9.93 15.74 1.44
C SER A 251 9.11 15.03 2.52
N MET A 252 8.28 14.07 2.12
CA MET A 252 7.48 13.26 3.05
C MET A 252 8.35 12.32 3.88
N LYS A 253 9.32 11.64 3.24
CA LYS A 253 10.26 10.75 3.94
C LYS A 253 11.14 11.52 4.92
N ASP A 254 11.62 12.69 4.54
CA ASP A 254 12.44 13.53 5.45
C ASP A 254 11.63 13.90 6.71
N ALA A 255 10.35 14.27 6.56
CA ALA A 255 9.46 14.56 7.69
C ALA A 255 9.17 13.31 8.56
N VAL A 256 9.02 12.14 7.95
CA VAL A 256 8.82 10.87 8.68
C VAL A 256 10.05 10.48 9.49
N ARG A 257 11.26 10.76 8.99
CA ARG A 257 12.52 10.50 9.71
C ARG A 257 12.71 11.38 10.95
N GLU A 258 12.08 12.56 10.97
CA GLU A 258 12.17 13.50 12.10
C GLU A 258 11.14 13.19 13.21
N ALA A 259 10.29 12.17 13.06
CA ALA A 259 9.29 11.75 14.03
C ALA A 259 9.90 10.73 15.01
#